data_6eb7b6a554ff28d8b0617b00ae648a59
#
_entry.id   6eb7b6a554ff28d8b0617b00ae648a59
#
_cell.length_a   1.000
_cell.length_b   1.000
_cell.length_c   1.000
_cell.angle_alpha   90.00
_cell.angle_beta   90.00
_cell.angle_gamma   90.00
#
_symmetry.space_group_name_H-M   'P 1'
#
loop_
_entity.id
_entity.type
_entity.pdbx_description
1 polymer ?
#
loop_
_entity_poly.entity_id
_entity_poly.type
_entity_poly.pdbx_seq_one_letter_code
_entity_poly.pdbx_strand_id
1 'polypeptide(L)'
;MKKIINYIAAVGMIMSAVSCSFTDLEPTDKVGDKEIFSSVTTLEQALTGTYSKMSMKTTISVSAVLSDDVYKGGQNGGAGDDSYQWTYSASTGDHNTLWSSYYSVISMANRVINGSVGITPADDSEAKTKN
;
A
#
# COMPACT_ATOMS: atom_id res chain seq x y z
N MET A 1 22.84 -48.81 -16.86
CA MET A 1 21.53 -48.06 -16.86
C MET A 1 21.30 -47.29 -15.54
N LYS A 2 21.38 -47.90 -14.37
CA LYS A 2 21.13 -47.18 -13.08
C LYS A 2 22.04 -45.97 -12.81
N LYS A 3 23.33 -46.04 -13.20
CA LYS A 3 24.26 -44.91 -13.00
C LYS A 3 23.93 -43.69 -13.87
N ILE A 4 23.46 -43.91 -15.10
CA ILE A 4 23.07 -42.82 -16.01
C ILE A 4 21.80 -42.09 -15.51
N ILE A 5 20.86 -42.82 -14.95
CA ILE A 5 19.64 -42.25 -14.36
C ILE A 5 19.98 -41.35 -13.18
N ASN A 6 20.94 -41.74 -12.33
CA ASN A 6 21.37 -40.95 -11.18
C ASN A 6 22.10 -39.64 -11.63
N TYR A 7 22.88 -39.68 -12.72
CA TYR A 7 23.49 -38.46 -13.25
C TYR A 7 22.46 -37.50 -13.87
N ILE A 8 21.43 -38.01 -14.55
CA ILE A 8 20.37 -37.19 -15.11
C ILE A 8 19.54 -36.55 -14.00
N ALA A 9 19.24 -37.29 -12.92
CA ALA A 9 18.53 -36.78 -11.75
C ALA A 9 19.33 -35.69 -11.00
N ALA A 10 20.65 -35.87 -10.87
CA ALA A 10 21.53 -34.89 -10.24
C ALA A 10 21.62 -33.57 -11.05
N VAL A 11 21.75 -33.67 -12.37
CA VAL A 11 21.78 -32.51 -13.28
C VAL A 11 20.43 -31.78 -13.27
N GLY A 12 19.30 -32.50 -13.22
CA GLY A 12 17.98 -31.92 -13.11
C GLY A 12 17.75 -31.13 -11.82
N MET A 13 18.27 -31.60 -10.68
CA MET A 13 18.22 -30.89 -9.39
C MET A 13 19.07 -29.59 -9.38
N ILE A 14 20.21 -29.60 -10.06
CA ILE A 14 21.08 -28.41 -10.14
C ILE A 14 20.43 -27.33 -11.02
N MET A 15 19.76 -27.70 -12.10
CA MET A 15 19.08 -26.74 -12.98
C MET A 15 17.84 -26.10 -12.33
N SER A 16 17.16 -26.76 -11.41
CA SER A 16 16.01 -26.18 -10.70
C SER A 16 16.41 -25.13 -9.66
N ALA A 17 17.65 -25.15 -9.15
CA ALA A 17 18.11 -24.20 -8.15
C ALA A 17 18.48 -22.80 -8.73
N VAL A 18 18.68 -22.68 -10.05
CA VAL A 18 19.08 -21.42 -10.72
C VAL A 18 17.86 -20.59 -11.18
N SER A 19 16.65 -21.13 -11.09
CA SER A 19 15.44 -20.50 -11.65
C SER A 19 14.93 -19.29 -10.84
N CYS A 20 15.35 -19.09 -9.60
CA CYS A 20 14.79 -18.04 -8.74
C CYS A 20 15.29 -16.62 -9.04
N SER A 21 16.42 -16.45 -9.73
CA SER A 21 16.95 -15.08 -10.02
C SER A 21 16.53 -14.51 -11.38
N PHE A 22 15.94 -15.33 -12.25
CA PHE A 22 15.52 -14.90 -13.59
C PHE A 22 14.15 -14.19 -13.64
N THR A 23 13.41 -14.21 -12.53
CA THR A 23 12.05 -13.61 -12.44
C THR A 23 12.00 -12.31 -11.68
N ASP A 24 13.12 -11.72 -11.31
CA ASP A 24 13.18 -10.41 -10.64
C ASP A 24 13.04 -9.29 -11.70
N LEU A 25 11.89 -9.28 -12.36
CA LEU A 25 11.50 -8.24 -13.31
C LEU A 25 10.95 -7.06 -12.50
N GLU A 26 11.72 -5.99 -12.41
CA GLU A 26 11.20 -4.72 -11.90
C GLU A 26 10.04 -4.26 -12.82
N PRO A 27 8.87 -3.91 -12.25
CA PRO A 27 7.76 -3.40 -13.04
C PRO A 27 8.18 -2.12 -13.76
N THR A 28 8.09 -2.09 -15.07
CA THR A 28 8.44 -0.91 -15.89
C THR A 28 7.41 0.23 -15.79
N ASP A 29 6.24 -0.05 -15.24
CA ASP A 29 5.12 0.89 -15.08
C ASP A 29 4.99 1.47 -13.67
N LYS A 30 5.86 1.06 -12.74
CA LYS A 30 5.87 1.53 -11.35
C LYS A 30 7.28 1.87 -10.92
N VAL A 31 7.41 3.01 -10.26
CA VAL A 31 8.68 3.42 -9.65
C VAL A 31 8.98 2.48 -8.49
N GLY A 32 10.14 1.82 -8.53
CA GLY A 32 10.59 0.88 -7.50
C GLY A 32 10.96 1.59 -6.19
N ASP A 33 10.96 0.86 -5.07
CA ASP A 33 11.31 1.42 -3.76
C ASP A 33 12.72 2.01 -3.74
N LYS A 34 13.67 1.41 -4.45
CA LYS A 34 15.05 1.92 -4.58
C LYS A 34 15.10 3.30 -5.21
N GLU A 35 14.24 3.56 -6.15
CA GLU A 35 14.18 4.82 -6.88
C GLU A 35 13.44 5.89 -6.08
N ILE A 36 12.33 5.52 -5.41
CA ILE A 36 11.55 6.40 -4.53
C ILE A 36 12.41 6.89 -3.35
N PHE A 37 13.24 6.03 -2.78
CA PHE A 37 14.06 6.34 -1.60
C PHE A 37 15.54 6.61 -1.97
N SER A 38 15.79 7.19 -3.14
CA SER A 38 17.14 7.50 -3.61
C SER A 38 17.63 8.91 -3.22
N SER A 39 16.72 9.84 -2.95
CA SER A 39 17.04 11.23 -2.62
C SER A 39 15.98 11.86 -1.70
N VAL A 40 16.31 13.02 -1.10
CA VAL A 40 15.36 13.79 -0.29
C VAL A 40 14.19 14.28 -1.13
N THR A 41 14.42 14.70 -2.37
CA THR A 41 13.37 15.15 -3.29
C THR A 41 12.35 14.04 -3.59
N THR A 42 12.81 12.83 -3.88
CA THR A 42 11.91 11.69 -4.15
C THR A 42 11.19 11.24 -2.90
N LEU A 43 11.81 11.35 -1.72
CA LEU A 43 11.18 11.12 -0.43
C LEU A 43 10.03 12.10 -0.19
N GLU A 44 10.25 13.40 -0.48
CA GLU A 44 9.22 14.45 -0.35
C GLU A 44 8.03 14.21 -1.29
N GLN A 45 8.29 13.75 -2.51
CA GLN A 45 7.25 13.32 -3.44
C GLN A 45 6.46 12.12 -2.90
N ALA A 46 7.13 11.12 -2.32
CA ALA A 46 6.49 9.97 -1.70
C ALA A 46 5.62 10.38 -0.49
N LEU A 47 6.11 11.31 0.32
CA LEU A 47 5.35 11.89 1.44
C LEU A 47 4.11 12.63 0.93
N THR A 48 4.24 13.47 -0.08
CA THR A 48 3.12 14.17 -0.72
C THR A 48 2.11 13.18 -1.29
N GLY A 49 2.58 12.09 -1.93
CA GLY A 49 1.75 10.99 -2.39
C GLY A 49 0.99 10.31 -1.25
N THR A 50 1.60 10.17 -0.09
CA THR A 50 0.95 9.61 1.12
C THR A 50 -0.17 10.53 1.59
N TYR A 51 0.07 11.84 1.69
CA TYR A 51 -0.96 12.82 2.03
C TYR A 51 -2.12 12.83 1.03
N SER A 52 -1.85 12.69 -0.27
CA SER A 52 -2.89 12.65 -1.29
C SER A 52 -3.83 11.44 -1.17
N LYS A 53 -3.40 10.36 -0.53
CA LYS A 53 -4.21 9.18 -0.23
C LYS A 53 -5.07 9.33 1.02
N MET A 54 -4.82 10.34 1.86
CA MET A 54 -5.64 10.64 3.04
C MET A 54 -6.98 11.24 2.62
N SER A 55 -7.93 10.39 2.25
CA SER A 55 -9.28 10.83 1.92
C SER A 55 -10.17 10.79 3.15
N MET A 56 -10.57 11.95 3.64
CA MET A 56 -11.52 12.06 4.76
C MET A 56 -12.98 11.87 4.31
N LYS A 57 -13.25 11.77 3.02
CA LYS A 57 -14.62 11.68 2.49
C LYS A 57 -15.40 10.50 3.10
N THR A 58 -14.86 9.30 3.03
CA THR A 58 -15.52 8.09 3.58
C THR A 58 -15.67 8.20 5.10
N THR A 59 -14.65 8.72 5.79
CA THR A 59 -14.70 8.94 7.25
C THR A 59 -15.85 9.85 7.63
N ILE A 60 -15.92 11.02 7.00
CA ILE A 60 -16.97 12.01 7.26
C ILE A 60 -18.34 11.42 6.94
N SER A 61 -18.49 10.74 5.79
CA SER A 61 -19.76 10.14 5.38
C SER A 61 -20.23 9.07 6.37
N VAL A 62 -19.34 8.15 6.76
CA VAL A 62 -19.68 7.07 7.71
C VAL A 62 -20.00 7.65 9.10
N SER A 63 -19.18 8.59 9.59
CA SER A 63 -19.41 9.23 10.89
C SER A 63 -20.73 10.00 10.92
N ALA A 64 -21.03 10.76 9.87
CA ALA A 64 -22.26 11.54 9.76
C ALA A 64 -23.51 10.65 9.72
N VAL A 65 -23.43 9.51 9.03
CA VAL A 65 -24.54 8.55 8.93
C VAL A 65 -24.76 7.80 10.24
N LEU A 66 -23.67 7.52 10.99
CA LEU A 66 -23.75 6.84 12.30
C LEU A 66 -24.16 7.77 13.43
N SER A 67 -24.03 9.08 13.24
CA SER A 67 -24.50 10.09 14.19
C SER A 67 -25.89 10.58 13.81
N ASP A 68 -26.50 11.37 14.67
CA ASP A 68 -27.81 12.01 14.41
C ASP A 68 -27.72 13.26 13.51
N ASP A 69 -26.52 13.53 12.94
CA ASP A 69 -26.26 14.76 12.18
C ASP A 69 -26.83 14.73 10.77
N VAL A 70 -27.13 13.54 10.22
CA VAL A 70 -27.58 13.38 8.84
C VAL A 70 -28.83 12.52 8.75
N TYR A 71 -29.82 13.03 8.03
CA TYR A 71 -31.01 12.26 7.65
C TYR A 71 -30.81 11.61 6.28
N LYS A 72 -31.10 10.33 6.17
CA LYS A 72 -31.05 9.59 4.92
C LYS A 72 -32.23 9.99 4.02
N GLY A 73 -31.93 10.49 2.83
CA GLY A 73 -32.94 10.76 1.79
C GLY A 73 -33.54 9.46 1.23
N GLY A 74 -34.84 9.47 0.92
CA GLY A 74 -35.55 8.28 0.43
C GLY A 74 -35.12 7.74 -0.93
N GLN A 75 -34.32 8.50 -1.70
CA GLN A 75 -33.84 8.14 -3.04
C GLN A 75 -32.31 8.10 -3.15
N ASN A 76 -31.61 7.67 -2.11
CA ASN A 76 -30.15 7.61 -2.10
C ASN A 76 -29.57 6.32 -2.72
N GLY A 77 -30.40 5.45 -3.31
CA GLY A 77 -29.94 4.18 -3.93
C GLY A 77 -29.41 3.15 -2.94
N GLY A 78 -29.75 3.25 -1.65
CA GLY A 78 -29.28 2.33 -0.61
C GLY A 78 -27.90 2.66 -0.05
N ALA A 79 -27.25 3.74 -0.49
CA ALA A 79 -25.93 4.12 0.01
C ALA A 79 -25.99 4.42 1.52
N GLY A 80 -25.15 3.75 2.32
CA GLY A 80 -25.06 3.91 3.76
C GLY A 80 -26.22 3.27 4.55
N ASP A 81 -27.09 2.47 3.93
CA ASP A 81 -28.24 1.85 4.59
C ASP A 81 -27.83 1.02 5.80
N ASP A 82 -26.82 0.18 5.66
CA ASP A 82 -26.34 -0.69 6.75
C ASP A 82 -25.83 0.14 7.95
N SER A 83 -25.13 1.24 7.67
CA SER A 83 -24.64 2.16 8.71
C SER A 83 -25.79 2.92 9.37
N TYR A 84 -26.74 3.41 8.57
CA TYR A 84 -27.90 4.16 9.07
C TYR A 84 -28.83 3.31 9.94
N GLN A 85 -29.01 2.04 9.58
CA GLN A 85 -29.85 1.10 10.32
C GLN A 85 -29.10 0.34 11.42
N TRP A 86 -27.81 0.60 11.60
CA TRP A 86 -26.96 -0.10 12.56
C TRP A 86 -26.88 -1.63 12.33
N THR A 87 -27.06 -2.06 11.07
CA THR A 87 -26.98 -3.46 10.66
C THR A 87 -25.64 -3.82 10.02
N TYR A 88 -24.64 -2.96 10.16
CA TYR A 88 -23.33 -3.13 9.55
C TYR A 88 -22.53 -4.30 10.16
N SER A 89 -21.65 -4.85 9.37
CA SER A 89 -20.68 -5.89 9.73
C SER A 89 -19.30 -5.54 9.19
N ALA A 90 -18.29 -6.33 9.54
CA ALA A 90 -16.93 -6.15 9.00
C ALA A 90 -16.85 -6.23 7.45
N SER A 91 -17.81 -6.87 6.80
CA SER A 91 -17.91 -6.96 5.34
C SER A 91 -18.75 -5.88 4.70
N THR A 92 -19.39 -4.99 5.46
CA THR A 92 -20.14 -3.86 4.93
C THR A 92 -19.24 -2.93 4.13
N GLY A 93 -19.63 -2.60 2.90
CA GLY A 93 -18.79 -1.93 1.90
C GLY A 93 -18.14 -0.63 2.39
N ASP A 94 -18.89 0.24 3.05
CA ASP A 94 -18.39 1.52 3.56
C ASP A 94 -17.36 1.33 4.69
N HIS A 95 -17.61 0.40 5.62
CA HIS A 95 -16.69 0.08 6.72
C HIS A 95 -15.42 -0.59 6.22
N ASN A 96 -15.54 -1.51 5.26
CA ASN A 96 -14.39 -2.14 4.62
C ASN A 96 -13.55 -1.12 3.83
N THR A 97 -14.20 -0.20 3.14
CA THR A 97 -13.52 0.89 2.42
C THR A 97 -12.80 1.82 3.40
N LEU A 98 -13.42 2.18 4.51
CA LEU A 98 -12.81 2.99 5.57
C LEU A 98 -11.56 2.31 6.14
N TRP A 99 -11.69 1.06 6.55
CA TRP A 99 -10.58 0.25 7.06
C TRP A 99 -9.43 0.15 6.07
N SER A 100 -9.71 -0.25 4.83
CA SER A 100 -8.71 -0.42 3.78
C SER A 100 -8.01 0.90 3.44
N SER A 101 -8.75 2.02 3.43
CA SER A 101 -8.18 3.35 3.19
C SER A 101 -7.19 3.75 4.26
N TYR A 102 -7.53 3.60 5.54
CA TYR A 102 -6.63 3.93 6.64
C TYR A 102 -5.38 3.06 6.66
N TYR A 103 -5.53 1.75 6.50
CA TYR A 103 -4.37 0.86 6.47
C TYR A 103 -3.48 1.05 5.24
N SER A 104 -4.05 1.46 4.11
CA SER A 104 -3.27 1.86 2.95
C SER A 104 -2.38 3.07 3.25
N VAL A 105 -2.92 4.11 3.89
CA VAL A 105 -2.15 5.30 4.29
C VAL A 105 -1.09 4.95 5.33
N ILE A 106 -1.43 4.15 6.35
CA ILE A 106 -0.48 3.67 7.37
C ILE A 106 0.68 2.90 6.72
N SER A 107 0.36 2.01 5.77
CA SER A 107 1.38 1.25 5.03
C SER A 107 2.32 2.17 4.23
N MET A 108 1.77 3.17 3.54
CA MET A 108 2.57 4.15 2.80
C MET A 108 3.42 4.99 3.74
N ALA A 109 2.88 5.48 4.85
CA ALA A 109 3.62 6.24 5.84
C ALA A 109 4.79 5.44 6.42
N ASN A 110 4.56 4.18 6.78
CA ASN A 110 5.62 3.28 7.26
C ASN A 110 6.72 3.06 6.22
N ARG A 111 6.35 2.95 4.93
CA ARG A 111 7.35 2.84 3.85
C ARG A 111 8.18 4.11 3.73
N VAL A 112 7.57 5.30 3.83
CA VAL A 112 8.29 6.58 3.80
C VAL A 112 9.24 6.68 4.99
N ILE A 113 8.77 6.38 6.20
CA ILE A 113 9.59 6.40 7.42
C ILE A 113 10.79 5.45 7.29
N ASN A 114 10.55 4.20 6.91
CA ASN A 114 11.63 3.21 6.77
C ASN A 114 12.60 3.58 5.64
N GLY A 115 12.08 4.07 4.52
CA GLY A 115 12.90 4.49 3.38
C GLY A 115 13.76 5.72 3.67
N SER A 116 13.29 6.63 4.53
CA SER A 116 14.03 7.84 4.88
C SER A 116 15.34 7.57 5.61
N VAL A 117 15.45 6.45 6.32
CA VAL A 117 16.63 6.12 7.15
C VAL A 117 17.90 6.00 6.32
N GLY A 118 17.81 5.49 5.09
CA GLY A 118 18.96 5.28 4.19
C GLY A 118 19.39 6.50 3.39
N ILE A 119 18.62 7.59 3.42
CA ILE A 119 18.89 8.78 2.60
C ILE A 119 19.85 9.70 3.33
N THR A 120 20.96 10.05 2.66
CA THR A 120 21.90 11.07 3.13
C THR A 120 21.59 12.38 2.44
N PRO A 121 21.23 13.46 3.18
CA PRO A 121 21.03 14.78 2.60
C PRO A 121 22.29 15.30 1.91
N ALA A 122 22.13 15.99 0.79
CA ALA A 122 23.25 16.55 0.05
C ALA A 122 23.78 17.84 0.71
N ASP A 123 22.92 18.59 1.40
CA ASP A 123 23.28 19.83 2.09
C ASP A 123 22.39 20.09 3.32
N ASP A 124 22.65 21.20 4.02
CA ASP A 124 21.91 21.61 5.22
C ASP A 124 20.43 21.94 4.95
N SER A 125 20.08 22.33 3.72
CA SER A 125 18.70 22.60 3.33
C SER A 125 17.92 21.29 3.21
N GLU A 126 18.48 20.29 2.55
CA GLU A 126 17.91 18.95 2.47
C GLU A 126 17.84 18.26 3.83
N ALA A 127 18.83 18.48 4.70
CA ALA A 127 18.82 17.96 6.06
C ALA A 127 17.63 18.48 6.89
N LYS A 128 17.23 19.74 6.70
CA LYS A 128 16.05 20.33 7.35
C LYS A 128 14.74 19.75 6.80
N THR A 129 14.67 19.45 5.51
CA THR A 129 13.50 18.84 4.89
C THR A 129 13.30 17.39 5.33
N LYS A 130 14.39 16.65 5.57
CA LYS A 130 14.35 15.25 6.00
C LYS A 130 13.83 15.06 7.42
N ASN A 131 14.08 15.98 8.32
CA ASN A 131 13.72 15.92 9.75
C ASN A 131 12.32 16.45 10.03
#